data_4f43f680500875ae60a03b1a119833d1
#
_entry.id   4f43f680500875ae60a03b1a119833d1
#
_cell.length_a   1.000
_cell.length_b   1.000
_cell.length_c   1.000
_cell.angle_alpha   90.00
_cell.angle_beta   90.00
_cell.angle_gamma   90.00
#
_symmetry.space_group_name_H-M   'P 1'
#
loop_
_entity.id
_entity.type
_entity.pdbx_description
1 polymer ?
#
loop_
_entity_poly.entity_id
_entity_poly.type
_entity_poly.pdbx_seq_one_letter_code
_entity_poly.pdbx_strand_id
1 'polypeptide(L)'
;MIDFTQLGINSIQKQINPRDIFMALTGKDNKYQYPRDVQGEVWKQWFNVRQNKDTIIKMNTGSGKTLVALLILQSCLNEGVGPALYVVPDKFLVEQVKTQADALGIKVTDTENDLDYQRKKAIL
;
A
#
# COMPACT_ATOMS: atom_id res chain seq x y z
N MET A 1 -18.49 -3.46 -30.52
CA MET A 1 -19.34 -3.44 -29.32
C MET A 1 -18.49 -3.16 -28.10
N ILE A 2 -18.89 -2.19 -27.33
CA ILE A 2 -18.26 -2.03 -26.05
C ILE A 2 -18.73 -3.17 -25.16
N ASP A 3 -17.79 -3.92 -24.70
CA ASP A 3 -18.06 -5.00 -23.78
C ASP A 3 -18.16 -4.42 -22.37
N PHE A 4 -19.32 -4.49 -21.76
CA PHE A 4 -19.50 -4.04 -20.38
C PHE A 4 -18.58 -4.76 -19.41
N THR A 5 -18.27 -6.01 -19.68
CA THR A 5 -17.31 -6.76 -18.89
C THR A 5 -15.93 -6.09 -18.97
N GLN A 6 -15.55 -5.65 -20.17
CA GLN A 6 -14.31 -4.94 -20.38
C GLN A 6 -14.28 -3.61 -19.64
N LEU A 7 -15.38 -2.85 -19.70
CA LEU A 7 -15.49 -1.61 -18.95
C LEU A 7 -15.45 -1.86 -17.44
N GLY A 8 -16.13 -2.89 -16.97
CA GLY A 8 -16.09 -3.29 -15.58
C GLY A 8 -14.69 -3.66 -15.15
N ILE A 9 -13.98 -4.43 -15.96
CA ILE A 9 -12.59 -4.79 -15.68
C ILE A 9 -11.71 -3.55 -15.60
N ASN A 10 -11.87 -2.62 -16.53
CA ASN A 10 -11.09 -1.38 -16.51
C ASN A 10 -11.38 -0.54 -15.27
N SER A 11 -12.65 -0.48 -14.85
CA SER A 11 -13.04 0.31 -13.67
C SER A 11 -12.55 -0.30 -12.37
N ILE A 12 -12.36 -1.64 -12.32
CA ILE A 12 -11.84 -2.32 -11.14
C ILE A 12 -10.37 -2.66 -11.26
N GLN A 13 -9.74 -2.28 -12.38
CA GLN A 13 -8.31 -2.48 -12.56
C GLN A 13 -7.57 -1.74 -11.44
N LYS A 14 -6.72 -2.47 -10.73
CA LYS A 14 -6.02 -1.93 -9.59
C LYS A 14 -4.93 -0.97 -10.02
N GLN A 15 -4.83 0.15 -9.32
CA GLN A 15 -3.73 1.07 -9.50
C GLN A 15 -2.43 0.44 -8.99
N ILE A 16 -1.32 0.75 -9.64
CA ILE A 16 -0.01 0.28 -9.21
C ILE A 16 0.90 1.42 -8.74
N ASN A 17 0.65 2.66 -9.15
CA ASN A 17 1.40 3.81 -8.65
C ASN A 17 0.92 4.12 -7.22
N PRO A 18 1.82 4.16 -6.22
CA PRO A 18 1.39 4.37 -4.83
C PRO A 18 0.58 5.65 -4.61
N ARG A 19 0.91 6.73 -5.30
CA ARG A 19 0.14 7.97 -5.18
C ARG A 19 -1.28 7.78 -5.68
N ASP A 20 -1.46 7.11 -6.81
CA ASP A 20 -2.79 6.84 -7.37
C ASP A 20 -3.60 5.93 -6.46
N ILE A 21 -2.95 4.93 -5.87
CA ILE A 21 -3.60 4.06 -4.88
C ILE A 21 -4.07 4.90 -3.70
N PHE A 22 -3.21 5.76 -3.17
CA PHE A 22 -3.55 6.61 -2.03
C PHE A 22 -4.76 7.51 -2.33
N MET A 23 -4.75 8.16 -3.49
CA MET A 23 -5.85 9.05 -3.88
C MET A 23 -7.15 8.31 -4.12
N ALA A 24 -7.09 7.04 -4.50
CA ALA A 24 -8.26 6.21 -4.76
C ALA A 24 -8.82 5.53 -3.51
N LEU A 25 -8.13 5.57 -2.37
CA LEU A 25 -8.62 4.95 -1.13
C LEU A 25 -9.88 5.64 -0.64
N THR A 26 -10.94 4.86 -0.43
CA THR A 26 -12.24 5.39 0.00
C THR A 26 -12.46 5.30 1.50
N GLY A 27 -11.74 4.42 2.18
CA GLY A 27 -11.88 4.19 3.61
C GLY A 27 -10.95 5.00 4.50
N LYS A 28 -10.17 5.92 3.92
CA LYS A 28 -9.21 6.68 4.71
C LYS A 28 -9.85 7.84 5.48
N ASP A 29 -9.28 8.14 6.64
CA ASP A 29 -9.70 9.26 7.46
C ASP A 29 -9.46 10.61 6.76
N ASN A 30 -10.19 11.64 7.17
CA ASN A 30 -10.07 12.98 6.58
C ASN A 30 -8.65 13.54 6.63
N LYS A 31 -7.87 13.20 7.65
CA LYS A 31 -6.48 13.66 7.78
C LYS A 31 -5.56 13.11 6.70
N TYR A 32 -6.00 12.09 5.94
CA TYR A 32 -5.23 11.46 4.89
C TYR A 32 -5.75 11.81 3.48
N GLN A 33 -6.35 12.98 3.31
CA GLN A 33 -6.89 13.36 2.00
C GLN A 33 -5.81 13.54 0.94
N TYR A 34 -4.67 14.10 1.34
CA TYR A 34 -3.56 14.36 0.42
C TYR A 34 -2.24 13.88 1.02
N PRO A 35 -1.34 13.34 0.20
CA PRO A 35 -0.02 12.96 0.69
C PRO A 35 0.82 14.22 0.93
N ARG A 36 1.78 14.10 1.83
CA ARG A 36 2.81 15.14 2.00
C ARG A 36 3.75 15.11 0.80
N ASP A 37 4.38 16.26 0.50
CA ASP A 37 5.27 16.36 -0.65
C ASP A 37 6.40 15.33 -0.60
N VAL A 38 7.01 15.13 0.57
CA VAL A 38 8.09 14.16 0.75
C VAL A 38 7.60 12.74 0.48
N GLN A 39 6.38 12.41 0.87
CA GLN A 39 5.80 11.10 0.61
C GLN A 39 5.61 10.86 -0.89
N GLY A 40 5.04 11.85 -1.58
CA GLY A 40 4.85 11.76 -3.02
C GLY A 40 6.16 11.62 -3.78
N GLU A 41 7.20 12.34 -3.35
CA GLU A 41 8.52 12.26 -3.99
C GLU A 41 9.15 10.89 -3.79
N VAL A 42 9.06 10.33 -2.59
CA VAL A 42 9.60 8.99 -2.31
C VAL A 42 8.88 7.94 -3.16
N TRP A 43 7.55 8.01 -3.25
CA TRP A 43 6.79 7.08 -4.07
C TRP A 43 7.21 7.16 -5.54
N LYS A 44 7.40 8.37 -6.05
CA LYS A 44 7.82 8.59 -7.43
C LYS A 44 9.18 7.94 -7.69
N GLN A 45 10.14 8.19 -6.82
CA GLN A 45 11.48 7.61 -6.97
C GLN A 45 11.45 6.08 -6.85
N TRP A 46 10.71 5.56 -5.86
CA TRP A 46 10.57 4.11 -5.72
C TRP A 46 9.93 3.48 -6.95
N PHE A 47 8.87 4.09 -7.48
CA PHE A 47 8.15 3.53 -8.62
C PHE A 47 9.06 3.40 -9.84
N ASN A 48 9.96 4.35 -10.04
CA ASN A 48 10.91 4.31 -11.14
C ASN A 48 11.93 3.17 -11.03
N VAL A 49 12.22 2.72 -9.81
CA VAL A 49 13.22 1.66 -9.56
C VAL A 49 12.60 0.40 -8.95
N ARG A 50 11.29 0.24 -9.05
CA ARG A 50 10.58 -0.87 -8.39
C ARG A 50 10.98 -2.26 -8.89
N GLN A 51 11.64 -2.34 -10.02
CA GLN A 51 12.17 -3.60 -10.53
C GLN A 51 13.46 -4.03 -9.83
N ASN A 52 14.09 -3.14 -9.08
CA ASN A 52 15.28 -3.49 -8.32
C ASN A 52 14.92 -4.46 -7.20
N LYS A 53 15.81 -5.41 -6.96
CA LYS A 53 15.60 -6.43 -5.93
C LYS A 53 15.53 -5.82 -4.53
N ASP A 54 16.42 -4.88 -4.24
CA ASP A 54 16.52 -4.25 -2.94
C ASP A 54 16.48 -2.74 -3.09
N THR A 55 15.73 -2.07 -2.22
CA THR A 55 15.64 -0.61 -2.19
C THR A 55 15.70 -0.13 -0.75
N ILE A 56 16.55 0.86 -0.50
CA ILE A 56 16.66 1.51 0.81
C ILE A 56 16.01 2.88 0.71
N ILE A 57 15.06 3.16 1.59
CA ILE A 57 14.37 4.45 1.67
C ILE A 57 14.70 5.09 3.00
N LYS A 58 15.27 6.29 2.95
CA LYS A 58 15.59 7.07 4.16
C LYS A 58 14.68 8.29 4.20
N MET A 59 13.99 8.46 5.32
CA MET A 59 13.10 9.59 5.55
C MET A 59 13.29 10.09 6.97
N ASN A 60 13.06 11.39 7.17
CA ASN A 60 13.14 11.99 8.50
C ASN A 60 12.03 11.47 9.41
N THR A 61 12.32 11.43 10.71
CA THR A 61 11.32 11.10 11.72
C THR A 61 10.13 12.05 11.62
N GLY A 62 8.92 11.49 11.67
CA GLY A 62 7.70 12.30 11.56
C GLY A 62 7.26 12.58 10.13
N SER A 63 7.94 12.06 9.12
CA SER A 63 7.57 12.26 7.71
C SER A 63 6.55 11.26 7.18
N GLY A 64 6.05 10.35 8.02
CA GLY A 64 5.01 9.40 7.63
C GLY A 64 5.54 8.16 6.91
N LYS A 65 6.59 7.56 7.45
CA LYS A 65 7.24 6.37 6.85
C LYS A 65 6.29 5.18 6.72
N THR A 66 5.43 4.98 7.71
CA THR A 66 4.49 3.84 7.71
C THR A 66 3.52 3.95 6.54
N LEU A 67 2.99 5.13 6.29
CA LEU A 67 2.12 5.37 5.14
C LEU A 67 2.85 5.05 3.84
N VAL A 68 4.08 5.53 3.68
CA VAL A 68 4.87 5.27 2.49
C VAL A 68 5.06 3.78 2.28
N ALA A 69 5.45 3.06 3.33
CA ALA A 69 5.70 1.62 3.24
C ALA A 69 4.42 0.83 2.92
N LEU A 70 3.31 1.16 3.56
CA LEU A 70 2.04 0.47 3.31
C LEU A 70 1.58 0.64 1.86
N LEU A 71 1.72 1.83 1.31
CA LEU A 71 1.33 2.07 -0.08
C LEU A 71 2.26 1.37 -1.07
N ILE A 72 3.54 1.27 -0.77
CA ILE A 72 4.48 0.50 -1.59
C ILE A 72 4.10 -0.98 -1.61
N LEU A 73 3.79 -1.55 -0.45
CA LEU A 73 3.36 -2.95 -0.37
C LEU A 73 2.04 -3.18 -1.08
N GLN A 74 1.09 -2.25 -0.93
CA GLN A 74 -0.18 -2.35 -1.65
C GLN A 74 0.03 -2.27 -3.16
N SER A 75 0.96 -1.43 -3.62
CA SER A 75 1.33 -1.37 -5.03
C SER A 75 1.82 -2.72 -5.53
N CYS A 76 2.69 -3.37 -4.78
CA CYS A 76 3.20 -4.69 -5.15
C CYS A 76 2.07 -5.72 -5.25
N LEU A 77 1.14 -5.71 -4.29
CA LEU A 77 -0.01 -6.62 -4.33
C LEU A 77 -0.88 -6.35 -5.55
N ASN A 78 -1.13 -5.08 -5.86
CA ASN A 78 -1.96 -4.70 -7.00
C ASN A 78 -1.33 -5.09 -8.33
N GLU A 79 0.00 -5.08 -8.39
CA GLU A 79 0.75 -5.49 -9.58
C GLU A 79 0.86 -7.02 -9.70
N GLY A 80 0.41 -7.75 -8.69
CA GLY A 80 0.48 -9.20 -8.67
C GLY A 80 1.80 -9.75 -8.12
N VAL A 81 2.63 -8.89 -7.57
CA VAL A 81 3.87 -9.27 -6.90
C VAL A 81 3.56 -9.47 -5.42
N GLY A 82 3.82 -10.61 -4.91
CA GLY A 82 3.54 -10.88 -3.50
C GLY A 82 3.78 -12.33 -3.19
N PRO A 83 3.52 -12.72 -1.96
CA PRO A 83 2.83 -11.99 -0.90
C PRO A 83 3.62 -10.81 -0.35
N ALA A 84 2.94 -9.90 0.36
CA ALA A 84 3.55 -8.72 0.97
C ALA A 84 3.68 -8.90 2.48
N LEU A 85 4.81 -8.49 3.02
CA LEU A 85 5.14 -8.69 4.41
C LEU A 85 5.72 -7.40 4.99
N TYR A 86 5.18 -6.95 6.12
CA TYR A 86 5.67 -5.78 6.85
C TYR A 86 6.28 -6.26 8.17
N VAL A 87 7.58 -6.10 8.33
CA VAL A 87 8.29 -6.61 9.49
C VAL A 87 8.67 -5.47 10.42
N VAL A 88 8.34 -5.62 11.70
CA VAL A 88 8.67 -4.66 12.76
C VAL A 88 9.28 -5.38 13.95
N PRO A 89 10.06 -4.68 14.79
CA PRO A 89 10.82 -5.34 15.86
C PRO A 89 10.01 -5.80 17.06
N ASP A 90 8.79 -5.30 17.29
CA ASP A 90 8.00 -5.68 18.45
C ASP A 90 6.49 -5.58 18.20
N LYS A 91 5.71 -6.16 19.12
CA LYS A 91 4.25 -6.20 19.02
C LYS A 91 3.60 -4.83 19.11
N PHE A 92 4.18 -3.91 19.86
CA PHE A 92 3.64 -2.57 20.01
C PHE A 92 3.63 -1.86 18.64
N LEU A 93 4.71 -2.00 17.89
CA LEU A 93 4.80 -1.42 16.54
C LEU A 93 3.84 -2.12 15.56
N VAL A 94 3.61 -3.43 15.72
CA VAL A 94 2.60 -4.14 14.92
C VAL A 94 1.24 -3.48 15.09
N GLU A 95 0.83 -3.21 16.33
CA GLU A 95 -0.47 -2.57 16.59
C GLU A 95 -0.54 -1.15 16.03
N GLN A 96 0.55 -0.40 16.08
CA GLN A 96 0.61 0.93 15.48
C GLN A 96 0.41 0.88 13.96
N VAL A 97 1.08 -0.06 13.29
CA VAL A 97 0.94 -0.23 11.84
C VAL A 97 -0.48 -0.63 11.48
N LYS A 98 -1.08 -1.56 12.23
CA LYS A 98 -2.46 -1.99 12.01
C LYS A 98 -3.44 -0.82 12.14
N THR A 99 -3.29 -0.02 13.19
CA THR A 99 -4.13 1.14 13.43
C THR A 99 -4.03 2.13 12.27
N GLN A 100 -2.82 2.40 11.82
CA GLN A 100 -2.63 3.32 10.70
C GLN A 100 -3.18 2.76 9.39
N ALA A 101 -3.01 1.47 9.15
CA ALA A 101 -3.57 0.82 7.97
C ALA A 101 -5.10 0.90 7.96
N ASP A 102 -5.73 0.68 9.11
CA ASP A 102 -7.18 0.82 9.24
C ASP A 102 -7.64 2.24 8.92
N ALA A 103 -6.90 3.24 9.41
CA ALA A 103 -7.22 4.64 9.14
C ALA A 103 -7.08 5.01 7.66
N LEU A 104 -6.28 4.27 6.92
CA LEU A 104 -6.09 4.45 5.48
C LEU A 104 -7.05 3.61 4.64
N GLY A 105 -7.67 2.61 5.23
CA GLY A 105 -8.50 1.66 4.49
C GLY A 105 -7.69 0.57 3.79
N ILE A 106 -6.48 0.31 4.24
CA ILE A 106 -5.62 -0.74 3.71
C ILE A 106 -5.77 -2.00 4.55
N LYS A 107 -5.94 -3.13 3.88
CA LYS A 107 -6.15 -4.40 4.56
C LYS A 107 -4.83 -5.00 5.02
N VAL A 108 -4.73 -5.26 6.31
CA VAL A 108 -3.57 -5.92 6.92
C VAL A 108 -4.04 -7.04 7.84
N THR A 109 -3.18 -8.01 8.08
CA THR A 109 -3.45 -9.12 8.99
C THR A 109 -2.18 -9.47 9.76
N ASP A 110 -2.34 -10.07 10.92
CA ASP A 110 -1.22 -10.59 11.71
C ASP A 110 -1.16 -12.12 11.69
N THR A 111 -1.92 -12.77 10.83
CA THR A 111 -1.90 -14.22 10.68
C THR A 111 -1.75 -14.63 9.23
N GLU A 112 -0.83 -15.54 8.97
CA GLU A 112 -0.61 -16.09 7.63
C GLU A 112 -1.73 -17.04 7.18
N ASN A 113 -2.62 -17.42 8.09
CA ASN A 113 -3.79 -18.24 7.77
C ASN A 113 -4.95 -17.41 7.20
N ASP A 114 -4.83 -16.09 7.21
CA ASP A 114 -5.86 -15.22 6.65
C ASP A 114 -6.00 -15.46 5.14
N LEU A 115 -7.24 -15.61 4.68
CA LEU A 115 -7.51 -15.91 3.27
C LEU A 115 -7.12 -14.76 2.34
N ASP A 116 -7.31 -13.51 2.79
CA ASP A 116 -6.94 -12.36 1.97
C ASP A 116 -5.43 -12.27 1.79
N TYR A 117 -4.66 -12.60 2.82
CA TYR A 117 -3.21 -12.68 2.70
C TYR A 117 -2.80 -13.78 1.71
N GLN A 118 -3.38 -14.98 1.86
CA GLN A 118 -3.07 -16.11 0.98
C GLN A 118 -3.41 -15.80 -0.48
N ARG A 119 -4.45 -15.01 -0.71
CA ARG A 119 -4.86 -14.56 -2.05
C ARG A 119 -4.14 -13.31 -2.52
N LYS A 120 -3.12 -12.86 -1.80
CA LYS A 120 -2.34 -11.64 -2.09
C LYS A 120 -3.19 -10.37 -2.10
N LYS A 121 -4.19 -10.30 -1.22
CA LYS A 121 -5.08 -9.14 -1.08
C LYS A 121 -4.85 -8.37 0.21
N ALA A 122 -4.04 -8.89 1.10
CA ALA A 122 -3.73 -8.25 2.37
C ALA A 122 -2.24 -8.32 2.65
N ILE A 123 -1.76 -7.39 3.47
CA ILE A 123 -0.38 -7.31 3.93
C ILE A 123 -0.28 -8.06 5.26
N LEU A 124 0.73 -8.91 5.41
CA LEU A 124 1.01 -9.61 6.66
C LEU A 124 1.92 -8.79 7.56
#